data_afa857eab136364e0622a18962bc726b
#
_entry.id   afa857eab136364e0622a18962bc726b
#
_cell.length_a   1.000
_cell.length_b   1.000
_cell.length_c   1.000
_cell.angle_alpha   90.00
_cell.angle_beta   90.00
_cell.angle_gamma   90.00
#
_symmetry.space_group_name_H-M   'P 1'
#
loop_
_entity.id
_entity.type
_entity.pdbx_description
1 polymer ?
#
loop_
_entity_poly.entity_id
_entity_poly.type
_entity_poly.pdbx_seq_one_letter_code
_entity_poly.pdbx_strand_id
1 'polypeptide(L)'
;MSTRIQRSRTRASALLASALLATGAAQAQQYINLPGTQPGGLAEGPPLENARSCGVTCHYSRDATMPSAMPYDGWSSSMMGNAMRDPLFLAALTIAEQDLPGSGDYCLRCHTPPGFVGGRTRSSAAASRGADLESADLDGVTCDSCHRMTETANLGNAQYVLSPTETRFGPYATINSIRHPGAASTWLADSRMCATCHEITNPAQPLLRADGTDTGQRYPIDTTYSEWSRSDYAVAGSPVAATCQDCHMPRIGAPGYSATNTTAMMRDNPRRHDFAGANAWGLRVLAAMRNDVTTGDFYDPEAVPFYEAGAARAEATLRSAVTLELRSAPTQADPGAPVEVVARITNRSGHRVPSGYTDGRRVWLEVALVDSSNRATVVSGAYDAAEAHLDETDPQLKLYEAVPGRVGVGREEHIALHNTTIRDTRLPPRGYRPLPGHEPVGADYSGGEGGALRHWDDARYTITLPATARGPVTVRVRARFQVTTREYVEFLARENRTDDRGRELLRRYEASGRAAPYDMAEATAVIMVGAPLPEDAGTVRDGGGADGAVVPAAASGGCSCHTAGDQPSARGGAGALFFALAAALSARRRRARRNDA
;
A
#
# COMPACT_ATOMS: atom_id res chain seq x y z
N MET A 1 67.60 35.60 26.80
CA MET A 1 67.34 34.95 25.51
C MET A 1 66.19 33.94 25.68
N SER A 2 65.00 34.36 26.14
CA SER A 2 63.90 33.39 26.41
C SER A 2 62.50 33.98 26.27
N THR A 3 62.30 34.99 25.40
CA THR A 3 60.98 35.63 25.26
C THR A 3 60.51 35.79 23.79
N ARG A 4 61.21 35.20 22.81
CA ARG A 4 60.84 35.28 21.37
C ARG A 4 60.21 34.05 20.75
N ILE A 5 60.18 32.90 21.44
CA ILE A 5 59.66 31.63 20.90
C ILE A 5 58.16 31.41 21.24
N GLN A 6 57.63 32.10 22.25
CA GLN A 6 56.24 31.90 22.70
C GLN A 6 55.18 32.68 21.92
N ARG A 7 55.55 33.73 21.12
CA ARG A 7 54.60 34.50 20.30
C ARG A 7 54.31 33.95 18.90
N SER A 8 55.11 32.99 18.41
CA SER A 8 54.89 32.39 17.09
C SER A 8 53.93 31.21 17.12
N ARG A 9 53.79 30.50 18.26
CA ARG A 9 52.90 29.35 18.40
C ARG A 9 51.42 29.75 18.55
N THR A 10 51.11 30.88 19.14
CA THR A 10 49.75 31.38 19.32
C THR A 10 49.11 31.96 18.03
N ARG A 11 49.93 32.42 17.07
CA ARG A 11 49.38 32.90 15.78
C ARG A 11 49.13 31.79 14.76
N ALA A 12 49.85 30.69 14.81
CA ALA A 12 49.64 29.53 13.97
C ALA A 12 48.38 28.76 14.39
N SER A 13 48.07 28.64 15.67
CA SER A 13 46.87 27.98 16.18
C SER A 13 45.58 28.78 15.90
N ALA A 14 45.64 30.09 15.87
CA ALA A 14 44.48 30.93 15.55
C ALA A 14 44.17 30.94 14.05
N LEU A 15 45.15 30.77 13.18
CA LEU A 15 44.96 30.65 11.75
C LEU A 15 44.43 29.25 11.30
N LEU A 16 44.81 28.19 12.03
CA LEU A 16 44.21 26.84 11.79
C LEU A 16 42.77 26.75 12.32
N ALA A 17 42.44 27.41 13.43
CA ALA A 17 41.05 27.42 13.91
C ALA A 17 40.13 28.27 13.02
N SER A 18 40.64 29.32 12.41
CA SER A 18 39.86 30.12 11.43
C SER A 18 39.71 29.45 10.07
N ALA A 19 40.61 28.57 9.66
CA ALA A 19 40.49 27.79 8.42
C ALA A 19 39.53 26.59 8.57
N LEU A 20 39.31 26.08 9.79
CA LEU A 20 38.33 25.01 10.06
C LEU A 20 36.88 25.51 10.23
N LEU A 21 36.69 26.82 10.41
CA LEU A 21 35.36 27.45 10.49
C LEU A 21 34.86 28.02 9.13
N ALA A 22 35.68 27.96 8.09
CA ALA A 22 35.34 28.53 6.77
C ALA A 22 34.99 27.49 5.70
N THR A 23 34.89 26.21 6.04
CA THR A 23 34.46 25.15 5.08
C THR A 23 33.04 24.64 5.34
N GLY A 24 32.19 25.46 5.92
CA GLY A 24 30.75 25.37 5.71
C GLY A 24 30.39 25.97 4.34
N ALA A 25 31.07 25.54 3.27
CA ALA A 25 30.56 25.78 1.92
C ALA A 25 29.18 25.13 1.90
N ALA A 26 28.13 25.93 1.78
CA ALA A 26 26.82 25.44 1.43
C ALA A 26 27.03 24.51 0.23
N GLN A 27 26.91 23.20 0.44
CA GLN A 27 26.89 22.26 -0.67
C GLN A 27 25.77 22.74 -1.59
N ALA A 28 26.12 23.16 -2.79
CA ALA A 28 25.12 23.55 -3.77
C ALA A 28 24.15 22.38 -3.92
N GLN A 29 22.87 22.64 -3.72
CA GLN A 29 21.81 21.66 -3.85
C GLN A 29 21.91 21.04 -5.24
N GLN A 30 22.25 19.75 -5.29
CA GLN A 30 22.44 19.03 -6.54
C GLN A 30 21.17 18.26 -6.87
N TYR A 31 20.36 18.79 -7.78
CA TYR A 31 19.17 18.10 -8.27
C TYR A 31 19.53 16.92 -9.15
N ILE A 32 18.72 15.86 -9.02
CA ILE A 32 18.89 14.62 -9.77
C ILE A 32 18.16 14.76 -11.11
N ASN A 33 18.92 14.96 -12.18
CA ASN A 33 18.37 15.07 -13.52
C ASN A 33 18.31 13.71 -14.21
N LEU A 34 17.10 13.22 -14.45
CA LEU A 34 16.81 11.98 -15.17
C LEU A 34 16.03 12.30 -16.45
N PRO A 35 15.99 11.39 -17.44
CA PRO A 35 15.13 11.52 -18.61
C PRO A 35 13.64 11.77 -18.26
N GLY A 36 12.83 12.07 -19.26
CA GLY A 36 11.41 12.39 -19.12
C GLY A 36 11.14 13.90 -19.06
N THR A 37 9.87 14.26 -18.85
CA THR A 37 9.47 15.67 -18.75
C THR A 37 10.10 16.33 -17.54
N GLN A 38 10.81 17.43 -17.77
CA GLN A 38 11.55 18.18 -16.75
C GLN A 38 10.77 19.40 -16.27
N PRO A 39 11.16 20.02 -15.15
CA PRO A 39 10.65 21.31 -14.74
C PRO A 39 10.72 22.34 -15.87
N GLY A 40 9.59 23.01 -16.12
CA GLY A 40 9.45 23.93 -17.26
C GLY A 40 9.25 23.27 -18.62
N GLY A 41 9.29 21.93 -18.72
CA GLY A 41 9.16 21.21 -19.99
C GLY A 41 7.79 21.30 -20.68
N LEU A 42 6.80 21.90 -20.02
CA LEU A 42 5.49 22.23 -20.58
C LEU A 42 5.26 23.76 -20.68
N ALA A 43 6.29 24.59 -20.57
CA ALA A 43 6.15 26.05 -20.53
C ALA A 43 5.53 26.64 -21.80
N GLU A 44 5.72 26.02 -22.96
CA GLU A 44 5.14 26.45 -24.25
C GLU A 44 3.73 25.87 -24.51
N GLY A 45 3.24 24.99 -23.62
CA GLY A 45 1.94 24.34 -23.71
C GLY A 45 1.02 24.66 -22.53
N PRO A 46 -0.21 24.13 -22.53
CA PRO A 46 -1.11 24.30 -21.39
C PRO A 46 -0.52 23.61 -20.15
N PRO A 47 -0.66 24.22 -18.96
CA PRO A 47 -0.27 23.58 -17.71
C PRO A 47 -1.08 22.28 -17.49
N LEU A 48 -0.65 21.46 -16.52
CA LEU A 48 -1.46 20.32 -16.08
C LEU A 48 -2.71 20.86 -15.36
N GLU A 49 -3.87 20.36 -15.76
CA GLU A 49 -5.16 20.81 -15.23
C GLU A 49 -5.32 20.35 -13.78
N ASN A 50 -5.94 21.20 -12.97
CA ASN A 50 -6.34 20.85 -11.61
C ASN A 50 -7.34 19.69 -11.63
N ALA A 51 -7.09 18.66 -10.85
CA ALA A 51 -7.98 17.47 -10.78
C ALA A 51 -9.41 17.82 -10.37
N ARG A 52 -9.59 18.85 -9.52
CA ARG A 52 -10.91 19.33 -9.11
C ARG A 52 -11.73 19.86 -10.29
N SER A 53 -11.09 20.51 -11.26
CA SER A 53 -11.78 20.97 -12.49
C SER A 53 -12.36 19.82 -13.29
N CYS A 54 -11.63 18.69 -13.38
CA CYS A 54 -12.11 17.47 -14.03
C CYS A 54 -13.30 16.86 -13.27
N GLY A 55 -13.14 16.73 -11.93
CA GLY A 55 -14.13 16.13 -11.04
C GLY A 55 -15.44 16.91 -11.05
N VAL A 56 -15.42 18.09 -10.46
CA VAL A 56 -16.62 18.88 -10.14
C VAL A 56 -17.50 19.14 -11.38
N THR A 57 -16.92 19.24 -12.55
CA THR A 57 -17.67 19.57 -13.78
C THR A 57 -18.27 18.35 -14.43
N CYS A 58 -17.51 17.23 -14.58
CA CYS A 58 -17.93 16.12 -15.45
C CYS A 58 -17.66 14.71 -14.93
N HIS A 59 -16.62 14.49 -14.13
CA HIS A 59 -16.12 13.16 -13.81
C HIS A 59 -16.39 12.72 -12.35
N TYR A 60 -17.47 13.22 -11.73
CA TYR A 60 -17.84 12.98 -10.34
C TYR A 60 -19.33 12.64 -10.21
N SER A 61 -19.66 11.57 -9.48
CA SER A 61 -21.06 11.19 -9.20
C SER A 61 -21.61 11.81 -7.93
N ARG A 62 -20.75 12.17 -7.00
CA ARG A 62 -21.11 12.64 -5.63
C ARG A 62 -21.82 11.59 -4.78
N ASP A 63 -21.64 10.31 -5.09
CA ASP A 63 -22.23 9.20 -4.36
C ASP A 63 -21.14 8.21 -3.92
N ALA A 64 -20.77 8.25 -2.64
CA ALA A 64 -19.76 7.38 -2.06
C ALA A 64 -20.24 5.92 -1.87
N THR A 65 -21.54 5.68 -1.94
CA THR A 65 -22.15 4.38 -1.64
C THR A 65 -22.31 3.49 -2.87
N MET A 66 -22.28 4.07 -4.06
CA MET A 66 -22.52 3.35 -5.31
C MET A 66 -21.21 3.04 -6.03
N PRO A 67 -21.04 1.81 -6.56
CA PRO A 67 -19.95 1.52 -7.49
C PRO A 67 -20.08 2.44 -8.71
N SER A 68 -19.17 3.40 -8.81
CA SER A 68 -19.22 4.41 -9.86
C SER A 68 -18.09 4.23 -10.86
N ALA A 69 -18.38 4.44 -12.15
CA ALA A 69 -17.39 4.58 -13.20
C ALA A 69 -16.84 6.00 -13.30
N MET A 70 -17.34 6.94 -12.47
CA MET A 70 -16.85 8.31 -12.44
C MET A 70 -15.44 8.34 -11.85
N PRO A 71 -14.42 8.72 -12.64
CA PRO A 71 -13.03 8.58 -12.23
C PRO A 71 -12.67 9.33 -10.94
N TYR A 72 -13.26 10.50 -10.73
CA TYR A 72 -12.96 11.35 -9.59
C TYR A 72 -13.37 10.74 -8.25
N ASP A 73 -14.45 9.95 -8.22
CA ASP A 73 -14.97 9.33 -6.99
C ASP A 73 -13.94 8.41 -6.34
N GLY A 74 -13.35 7.51 -7.15
CA GLY A 74 -12.31 6.60 -6.67
C GLY A 74 -10.97 7.29 -6.43
N TRP A 75 -10.54 8.10 -7.40
CA TRP A 75 -9.25 8.79 -7.34
C TRP A 75 -9.13 9.76 -6.15
N SER A 76 -10.15 10.58 -5.87
CA SER A 76 -10.11 11.57 -4.79
C SER A 76 -9.90 10.97 -3.40
N SER A 77 -10.33 9.72 -3.22
CA SER A 77 -10.17 8.92 -2.00
C SER A 77 -9.11 7.83 -2.12
N SER A 78 -8.14 7.99 -3.02
CA SER A 78 -6.97 7.11 -3.16
C SER A 78 -5.73 7.75 -2.54
N MET A 79 -4.72 6.92 -2.19
CA MET A 79 -3.42 7.43 -1.75
C MET A 79 -2.70 8.19 -2.88
N MET A 80 -2.94 7.85 -4.16
CA MET A 80 -2.36 8.56 -5.30
C MET A 80 -2.88 10.00 -5.41
N GLY A 81 -4.21 10.20 -5.26
CA GLY A 81 -4.82 11.53 -5.24
C GLY A 81 -4.48 12.36 -3.99
N ASN A 82 -3.87 11.73 -2.98
CA ASN A 82 -3.50 12.37 -1.71
C ASN A 82 -2.00 12.20 -1.40
N ALA A 83 -1.18 11.92 -2.40
CA ALA A 83 0.25 11.61 -2.21
C ALA A 83 1.03 12.76 -1.55
N MET A 84 0.57 14.01 -1.70
CA MET A 84 1.14 15.19 -1.03
C MET A 84 0.45 15.57 0.28
N ARG A 85 -0.51 14.76 0.74
CA ARG A 85 -1.20 14.96 2.02
C ARG A 85 -0.96 13.81 3.00
N ASP A 86 -0.24 12.76 2.58
CA ASP A 86 0.13 11.64 3.42
C ASP A 86 1.16 12.07 4.48
N PRO A 87 0.82 12.09 5.78
CA PRO A 87 1.74 12.53 6.82
C PRO A 87 3.00 11.65 6.93
N LEU A 88 2.88 10.34 6.62
CA LEU A 88 4.02 9.42 6.63
C LEU A 88 5.02 9.80 5.53
N PHE A 89 4.55 10.02 4.31
CA PHE A 89 5.39 10.47 3.21
C PHE A 89 6.04 11.83 3.52
N LEU A 90 5.28 12.80 4.02
CA LEU A 90 5.79 14.14 4.29
C LEU A 90 6.89 14.15 5.35
N ALA A 91 6.79 13.31 6.37
CA ALA A 91 7.83 13.16 7.39
C ALA A 91 9.09 12.50 6.81
N ALA A 92 8.93 11.42 6.03
CA ALA A 92 10.04 10.75 5.35
C ALA A 92 10.74 11.65 4.32
N LEU A 93 9.98 12.46 3.56
CA LEU A 93 10.49 13.46 2.63
C LEU A 93 11.43 14.46 3.32
N THR A 94 11.06 14.91 4.51
CA THR A 94 11.90 15.86 5.26
C THR A 94 13.22 15.22 5.68
N ILE A 95 13.20 13.98 6.16
CA ILE A 95 14.42 13.24 6.54
C ILE A 95 15.30 13.02 5.29
N ALA A 96 14.72 12.58 4.17
CA ALA A 96 15.47 12.36 2.94
C ALA A 96 16.18 13.65 2.47
N GLU A 97 15.50 14.79 2.51
CA GLU A 97 16.09 16.09 2.13
C GLU A 97 17.15 16.58 3.13
N GLN A 98 17.03 16.22 4.43
CA GLN A 98 18.08 16.48 5.43
C GLN A 98 19.36 15.69 5.14
N ASP A 99 19.22 14.42 4.75
CA ASP A 99 20.34 13.50 4.52
C ASP A 99 21.01 13.74 3.17
N LEU A 100 20.23 14.08 2.16
CA LEU A 100 20.69 14.30 0.79
C LEU A 100 19.97 15.51 0.20
N PRO A 101 20.56 16.71 0.27
CA PRO A 101 19.97 17.91 -0.29
C PRO A 101 19.65 17.76 -1.78
N GLY A 102 18.39 18.07 -2.17
CA GLY A 102 17.85 17.87 -3.51
C GLY A 102 17.14 16.55 -3.74
N SER A 103 17.17 15.61 -2.77
CA SER A 103 16.43 14.36 -2.88
C SER A 103 14.91 14.56 -2.79
N GLY A 104 14.46 15.60 -2.14
CA GLY A 104 13.05 15.94 -2.07
C GLY A 104 12.44 16.21 -3.43
N ASP A 105 13.13 16.95 -4.31
CA ASP A 105 12.71 17.14 -5.71
C ASP A 105 12.55 15.80 -6.44
N TYR A 106 13.46 14.85 -6.19
CA TYR A 106 13.37 13.51 -6.75
C TYR A 106 12.12 12.75 -6.26
N CYS A 107 11.78 12.83 -4.98
CA CYS A 107 10.55 12.24 -4.44
C CYS A 107 9.29 12.90 -5.02
N LEU A 108 9.31 14.23 -5.13
CA LEU A 108 8.18 15.03 -5.62
C LEU A 108 7.86 14.81 -7.10
N ARG A 109 8.79 14.26 -7.90
CA ARG A 109 8.49 13.84 -9.28
C ARG A 109 7.33 12.86 -9.38
N CYS A 110 7.23 11.92 -8.43
CA CYS A 110 6.14 10.95 -8.35
C CYS A 110 4.96 11.46 -7.52
N HIS A 111 5.24 12.15 -6.41
CA HIS A 111 4.21 12.50 -5.43
C HIS A 111 3.43 13.76 -5.79
N THR A 112 3.97 14.62 -6.64
CA THR A 112 3.25 15.76 -7.25
C THR A 112 3.82 16.11 -8.63
N PRO A 113 3.51 15.30 -9.67
CA PRO A 113 3.96 15.61 -11.03
C PRO A 113 3.64 17.05 -11.49
N PRO A 114 2.47 17.66 -11.15
CA PRO A 114 2.20 19.05 -11.50
C PRO A 114 3.17 20.03 -10.84
N GLY A 115 3.45 19.87 -9.55
CA GLY A 115 4.41 20.72 -8.82
C GLY A 115 5.83 20.58 -9.35
N PHE A 116 6.25 19.34 -9.64
CA PHE A 116 7.56 19.07 -10.24
C PHE A 116 7.70 19.68 -11.63
N VAL A 117 6.79 19.38 -12.56
CA VAL A 117 6.83 19.88 -13.94
C VAL A 117 6.68 21.40 -13.98
N GLY A 118 5.90 21.97 -13.06
CA GLY A 118 5.77 23.41 -12.86
C GLY A 118 7.03 24.10 -12.28
N GLY A 119 8.06 23.34 -11.89
CA GLY A 119 9.31 23.87 -11.37
C GLY A 119 9.26 24.31 -9.90
N ARG A 120 8.16 24.06 -9.19
CA ARG A 120 7.93 24.50 -7.80
C ARG A 120 8.63 23.64 -6.74
N THR A 121 9.47 22.71 -7.16
CA THR A 121 10.20 21.77 -6.28
C THR A 121 11.70 22.08 -6.18
N ARG A 122 12.22 23.09 -6.92
CA ARG A 122 13.66 23.29 -7.14
C ARG A 122 14.24 24.62 -6.71
N SER A 123 13.45 25.56 -6.23
CA SER A 123 13.96 26.91 -5.90
C SER A 123 14.86 26.93 -4.67
N SER A 124 14.69 25.98 -3.74
CA SER A 124 15.40 25.89 -2.46
C SER A 124 15.22 24.51 -1.81
N ALA A 125 15.95 24.23 -0.73
CA ALA A 125 15.73 23.07 0.11
C ALA A 125 14.30 23.04 0.72
N ALA A 126 13.70 24.20 0.99
CA ALA A 126 12.31 24.27 1.43
C ALA A 126 11.35 23.90 0.29
N ALA A 127 11.60 24.34 -0.95
CA ALA A 127 10.84 23.95 -2.13
C ALA A 127 10.93 22.45 -2.39
N SER A 128 12.11 21.84 -2.21
CA SER A 128 12.29 20.38 -2.30
C SER A 128 11.52 19.60 -1.23
N ARG A 129 11.03 20.28 -0.19
CA ARG A 129 10.06 19.74 0.77
C ARG A 129 8.63 20.22 0.50
N GLY A 130 8.39 20.89 -0.62
CA GLY A 130 7.07 21.33 -1.07
C GLY A 130 6.60 22.69 -0.53
N ALA A 131 7.51 23.57 -0.05
CA ALA A 131 7.11 24.89 0.46
C ALA A 131 6.54 25.83 -0.60
N ASP A 132 6.93 25.66 -1.87
CA ASP A 132 6.49 26.49 -2.99
C ASP A 132 5.33 25.85 -3.79
N LEU A 133 4.78 24.72 -3.30
CA LEU A 133 3.64 24.06 -3.94
C LEU A 133 2.37 24.90 -3.80
N GLU A 134 1.61 24.95 -4.88
CA GLU A 134 0.28 25.54 -4.90
C GLU A 134 -0.78 24.54 -4.39
N SER A 135 -1.97 25.02 -4.02
CA SER A 135 -3.06 24.18 -3.53
C SER A 135 -3.41 23.04 -4.50
N ALA A 136 -3.33 23.27 -5.81
CA ALA A 136 -3.58 22.25 -6.84
C ALA A 136 -2.50 21.15 -6.89
N ASP A 137 -1.26 21.45 -6.50
CA ASP A 137 -0.16 20.48 -6.48
C ASP A 137 -0.33 19.46 -5.34
N LEU A 138 -1.04 19.87 -4.28
CA LEU A 138 -1.34 19.00 -3.13
C LEU A 138 -2.31 17.85 -3.48
N ASP A 139 -2.95 17.91 -4.65
CA ASP A 139 -3.75 16.82 -5.20
C ASP A 139 -2.91 15.62 -5.70
N GLY A 140 -1.59 15.69 -5.53
CA GLY A 140 -0.68 14.57 -5.77
C GLY A 140 -0.60 14.18 -7.25
N VAL A 141 -0.87 12.90 -7.57
CA VAL A 141 -0.90 12.39 -8.94
C VAL A 141 -2.26 12.71 -9.56
N THR A 142 -2.33 13.82 -10.30
CA THR A 142 -3.58 14.31 -10.89
C THR A 142 -4.00 13.56 -12.14
N CYS A 143 -5.21 13.84 -12.64
CA CYS A 143 -5.75 13.23 -13.85
C CYS A 143 -4.82 13.43 -15.06
N ASP A 144 -4.32 14.64 -15.27
CA ASP A 144 -3.42 14.96 -16.37
C ASP A 144 -2.04 14.29 -16.25
N SER A 145 -1.60 13.94 -15.05
CA SER A 145 -0.35 13.19 -14.86
C SER A 145 -0.36 11.86 -15.62
N CYS A 146 -1.53 11.19 -15.69
CA CYS A 146 -1.72 9.95 -16.44
C CYS A 146 -2.27 10.23 -17.84
N HIS A 147 -3.31 11.07 -17.95
CA HIS A 147 -4.05 11.24 -19.21
C HIS A 147 -3.33 12.13 -20.23
N ARG A 148 -2.20 12.75 -19.88
CA ARG A 148 -1.28 13.38 -20.84
C ARG A 148 0.03 12.59 -21.00
N MET A 149 0.18 11.45 -20.31
CA MET A 149 1.37 10.61 -20.44
C MET A 149 1.40 9.90 -21.80
N THR A 150 2.57 9.95 -22.44
CA THR A 150 2.86 9.25 -23.69
C THR A 150 3.80 8.08 -23.43
N GLU A 151 3.87 7.11 -24.34
CA GLU A 151 4.77 5.98 -24.21
C GLU A 151 6.23 6.43 -24.08
N THR A 152 6.96 5.79 -23.17
CA THR A 152 8.39 5.98 -22.96
C THR A 152 9.09 4.64 -22.80
N ALA A 153 10.33 4.54 -23.27
CA ALA A 153 11.20 3.39 -23.02
C ALA A 153 11.88 3.45 -21.64
N ASN A 154 11.92 4.63 -21.01
CA ASN A 154 12.55 4.84 -19.71
C ASN A 154 11.54 4.57 -18.62
N LEU A 155 11.66 3.43 -17.95
CA LEU A 155 10.81 3.04 -16.84
C LEU A 155 11.48 3.35 -15.50
N GLY A 156 10.67 3.61 -14.49
CA GLY A 156 11.13 3.91 -13.13
C GLY A 156 11.55 5.37 -12.91
N ASN A 157 11.68 5.70 -11.64
CA ASN A 157 12.22 6.99 -11.16
C ASN A 157 11.50 8.22 -11.76
N ALA A 158 10.20 8.11 -12.06
CA ALA A 158 9.36 9.13 -12.70
C ALA A 158 9.91 9.68 -14.04
N GLN A 159 10.43 8.79 -14.88
CA GLN A 159 10.91 9.15 -16.21
C GLN A 159 9.76 9.23 -17.25
N TYR A 160 8.57 9.62 -16.80
CA TYR A 160 7.41 9.82 -17.65
C TYR A 160 7.62 10.95 -18.66
N VAL A 161 6.96 10.83 -19.81
CA VAL A 161 6.89 11.87 -20.85
C VAL A 161 5.46 12.34 -20.96
N LEU A 162 5.23 13.65 -20.77
CA LEU A 162 3.91 14.25 -20.88
C LEU A 162 3.76 15.01 -22.20
N SER A 163 2.61 14.83 -22.86
CA SER A 163 2.26 15.58 -24.06
C SER A 163 2.17 17.07 -23.75
N PRO A 164 2.76 17.94 -24.58
CA PRO A 164 2.65 19.38 -24.43
C PRO A 164 1.32 19.95 -24.92
N THR A 165 0.37 19.09 -25.36
CA THR A 165 -0.95 19.51 -25.87
C THR A 165 -2.05 19.29 -24.83
N GLU A 166 -3.24 19.86 -25.09
CA GLU A 166 -4.44 19.63 -24.26
C GLU A 166 -5.09 18.25 -24.46
N THR A 167 -4.54 17.41 -25.33
CA THR A 167 -5.12 16.09 -25.64
C THR A 167 -5.03 15.18 -24.43
N ARG A 168 -6.18 14.66 -23.99
CA ARG A 168 -6.26 13.61 -22.97
C ARG A 168 -6.37 12.25 -23.65
N PHE A 169 -5.45 11.37 -23.30
CA PHE A 169 -5.42 10.01 -23.81
C PHE A 169 -6.34 9.10 -23.00
N GLY A 170 -6.92 8.11 -23.67
CA GLY A 170 -7.77 7.09 -23.05
C GLY A 170 -7.68 5.78 -23.79
N PRO A 171 -8.17 4.66 -23.21
CA PRO A 171 -8.08 3.34 -23.84
C PRO A 171 -9.15 3.14 -24.93
N TYR A 172 -10.04 4.11 -25.17
CA TYR A 172 -11.16 3.99 -26.08
C TYR A 172 -10.86 4.60 -27.46
N ALA A 173 -11.24 3.91 -28.53
CA ALA A 173 -11.06 4.39 -29.90
C ALA A 173 -11.84 5.70 -30.20
N THR A 174 -12.99 5.87 -29.54
CA THR A 174 -13.81 7.07 -29.67
C THR A 174 -13.91 7.81 -28.36
N ILE A 175 -13.45 9.06 -28.34
CA ILE A 175 -13.52 9.96 -27.20
C ILE A 175 -14.28 11.22 -27.65
N ASN A 176 -15.50 11.40 -27.13
CA ASN A 176 -16.33 12.56 -27.39
C ASN A 176 -16.31 13.49 -26.18
N SER A 177 -15.61 14.59 -26.28
CA SER A 177 -15.52 15.58 -25.22
C SER A 177 -15.78 16.98 -25.77
N ILE A 178 -16.56 17.76 -25.04
CA ILE A 178 -16.82 19.18 -25.33
C ILE A 178 -15.84 20.11 -24.63
N ARG A 179 -14.95 19.57 -23.78
CA ARG A 179 -14.05 20.35 -22.93
C ARG A 179 -12.59 20.23 -23.29
N HIS A 180 -12.18 19.10 -23.83
CA HIS A 180 -10.79 18.84 -24.19
C HIS A 180 -10.70 17.89 -25.38
N PRO A 181 -9.70 17.99 -26.25
CA PRO A 181 -9.41 16.96 -27.23
C PRO A 181 -9.14 15.61 -26.55
N GLY A 182 -9.52 14.52 -27.22
CA GLY A 182 -9.26 13.16 -26.74
C GLY A 182 -8.67 12.30 -27.83
N ALA A 183 -7.76 11.40 -27.48
CA ALA A 183 -7.18 10.43 -28.40
C ALA A 183 -7.02 9.05 -27.73
N ALA A 184 -7.11 8.00 -28.54
CA ALA A 184 -6.86 6.65 -28.07
C ALA A 184 -5.38 6.44 -27.77
N SER A 185 -5.10 5.70 -26.70
CA SER A 185 -3.75 5.26 -26.35
C SER A 185 -3.80 3.91 -25.65
N THR A 186 -3.05 2.95 -26.16
CA THR A 186 -2.87 1.64 -25.53
C THR A 186 -1.96 1.74 -24.29
N TRP A 187 -1.14 2.79 -24.20
CA TRP A 187 -0.24 3.03 -23.08
C TRP A 187 -0.95 3.08 -21.73
N LEU A 188 -2.16 3.66 -21.66
CA LEU A 188 -2.94 3.74 -20.43
C LEU A 188 -3.48 2.39 -19.93
N ALA A 189 -3.47 1.37 -20.78
CA ALA A 189 -3.83 0.01 -20.41
C ALA A 189 -2.59 -0.89 -20.19
N ASP A 190 -1.39 -0.37 -20.39
CA ASP A 190 -0.13 -1.08 -20.22
C ASP A 190 0.42 -0.87 -18.80
N SER A 191 0.85 -1.96 -18.15
CA SER A 191 1.50 -1.90 -16.83
C SER A 191 2.78 -1.06 -16.81
N ARG A 192 3.45 -0.88 -17.96
CA ARG A 192 4.63 -0.01 -18.09
C ARG A 192 4.34 1.45 -17.77
N MET A 193 3.10 1.90 -17.96
CA MET A 193 2.69 3.24 -17.52
C MET A 193 2.84 3.40 -16.00
N CYS A 194 2.40 2.41 -15.22
CA CYS A 194 2.56 2.41 -13.76
C CYS A 194 4.03 2.32 -13.34
N ALA A 195 4.83 1.57 -14.11
CA ALA A 195 6.26 1.41 -13.90
C ALA A 195 7.04 2.72 -13.93
N THR A 196 6.54 3.77 -14.60
CA THR A 196 7.24 5.06 -14.61
C THR A 196 7.46 5.62 -13.21
N CYS A 197 6.58 5.27 -12.24
CA CYS A 197 6.65 5.70 -10.84
C CYS A 197 6.80 4.53 -9.85
N HIS A 198 6.28 3.32 -10.16
CA HIS A 198 6.33 2.15 -9.27
C HIS A 198 7.51 1.21 -9.56
N GLU A 199 8.64 1.80 -9.88
CA GLU A 199 9.97 1.19 -9.98
C GLU A 199 10.98 2.27 -9.58
N ILE A 200 11.46 2.24 -8.33
CA ILE A 200 12.25 3.34 -7.76
C ILE A 200 13.55 2.79 -7.20
N THR A 201 14.64 3.40 -7.60
CA THR A 201 15.97 3.12 -7.04
C THR A 201 16.54 4.36 -6.34
N ASN A 202 17.40 4.15 -5.36
CA ASN A 202 18.09 5.24 -4.68
C ASN A 202 19.02 5.95 -5.68
N PRO A 203 18.84 7.25 -5.89
CA PRO A 203 19.63 7.97 -6.90
C PRO A 203 21.10 8.15 -6.50
N ALA A 204 21.41 8.07 -5.21
CA ALA A 204 22.74 8.34 -4.67
C ALA A 204 23.50 7.07 -4.26
N GLN A 205 22.80 5.99 -3.92
CA GLN A 205 23.42 4.80 -3.33
C GLN A 205 23.45 3.61 -4.30
N PRO A 206 24.59 2.88 -4.40
CA PRO A 206 24.63 1.58 -5.05
C PRO A 206 23.93 0.53 -4.19
N LEU A 207 23.54 -0.58 -4.79
CA LEU A 207 23.16 -1.79 -4.05
C LEU A 207 24.44 -2.60 -3.78
N LEU A 208 24.80 -2.69 -2.51
CA LEU A 208 25.95 -3.47 -2.04
C LEU A 208 25.49 -4.79 -1.42
N ARG A 209 26.28 -5.83 -1.58
CA ARG A 209 26.16 -7.06 -0.80
C ARG A 209 26.57 -6.80 0.67
N ALA A 210 26.25 -7.72 1.57
CA ALA A 210 26.61 -7.60 2.98
C ALA A 210 28.12 -7.45 3.23
N ASP A 211 28.96 -7.98 2.33
CA ASP A 211 30.42 -7.86 2.36
C ASP A 211 30.96 -6.56 1.74
N GLY A 212 30.06 -5.66 1.31
CA GLY A 212 30.40 -4.40 0.66
C GLY A 212 30.66 -4.48 -0.85
N THR A 213 30.54 -5.66 -1.47
CA THR A 213 30.70 -5.84 -2.93
C THR A 213 29.56 -5.13 -3.66
N ASP A 214 29.90 -4.27 -4.63
CA ASP A 214 28.94 -3.59 -5.49
C ASP A 214 28.30 -4.60 -6.46
N THR A 215 26.97 -4.62 -6.53
CA THR A 215 26.20 -5.45 -7.46
C THR A 215 26.12 -4.87 -8.87
N GLY A 216 26.58 -3.63 -9.08
CA GLY A 216 26.42 -2.86 -10.31
C GLY A 216 25.01 -2.27 -10.48
N GLN A 217 24.17 -2.35 -9.47
CA GLN A 217 22.81 -1.81 -9.47
C GLN A 217 22.67 -0.68 -8.43
N ARG A 218 21.63 0.14 -8.57
CA ARG A 218 21.23 1.09 -7.54
C ARG A 218 20.38 0.40 -6.47
N TYR A 219 20.47 0.88 -5.23
CA TYR A 219 19.65 0.34 -4.15
C TYR A 219 18.15 0.48 -4.47
N PRO A 220 17.36 -0.61 -4.39
CA PRO A 220 15.92 -0.58 -4.70
C PRO A 220 15.12 0.03 -3.56
N ILE A 221 14.30 1.06 -3.85
CA ILE A 221 13.36 1.65 -2.90
C ILE A 221 11.97 1.04 -3.08
N ASP A 222 11.51 0.93 -4.32
CA ASP A 222 10.27 0.26 -4.71
C ASP A 222 10.52 -0.56 -5.98
N THR A 223 10.22 -1.85 -5.93
CA THR A 223 10.43 -2.80 -7.04
C THR A 223 9.13 -3.46 -7.49
N THR A 224 7.99 -2.84 -7.21
CA THR A 224 6.67 -3.42 -7.47
C THR A 224 6.50 -3.83 -8.94
N TYR A 225 6.98 -3.00 -9.89
CA TYR A 225 6.89 -3.34 -11.30
C TYR A 225 7.84 -4.48 -11.71
N SER A 226 9.11 -4.47 -11.29
CA SER A 226 10.04 -5.55 -11.62
C SER A 226 9.65 -6.85 -10.95
N GLU A 227 9.04 -6.83 -9.78
CA GLU A 227 8.44 -8.01 -9.15
C GLU A 227 7.31 -8.60 -10.01
N TRP A 228 6.39 -7.74 -10.49
CA TRP A 228 5.29 -8.15 -11.37
C TRP A 228 5.81 -8.62 -12.74
N SER A 229 6.68 -7.84 -13.40
CA SER A 229 7.14 -8.12 -14.77
C SER A 229 7.94 -9.41 -14.90
N ARG A 230 8.46 -9.92 -13.78
CA ARG A 230 9.25 -11.16 -13.69
C ARG A 230 8.47 -12.30 -13.05
N SER A 231 7.16 -12.17 -12.94
CA SER A 231 6.23 -13.16 -12.40
C SER A 231 5.32 -13.75 -13.50
N ASP A 232 4.58 -14.80 -13.18
CA ASP A 232 3.58 -15.38 -14.08
C ASP A 232 2.43 -14.41 -14.40
N TYR A 233 2.25 -13.35 -13.60
CA TYR A 233 1.21 -12.34 -13.84
C TYR A 233 1.48 -11.49 -15.08
N ALA A 234 2.75 -11.29 -15.46
CA ALA A 234 3.12 -10.57 -16.68
C ALA A 234 3.15 -11.45 -17.94
N VAL A 235 3.04 -12.78 -17.78
CA VAL A 235 3.14 -13.73 -18.92
C VAL A 235 1.79 -13.88 -19.59
N ALA A 236 1.70 -13.44 -20.84
CA ALA A 236 0.47 -13.58 -21.62
C ALA A 236 0.09 -15.06 -21.75
N GLY A 237 -1.19 -15.37 -21.49
CA GLY A 237 -1.72 -16.74 -21.51
C GLY A 237 -1.46 -17.54 -20.24
N SER A 238 -0.75 -17.01 -19.26
CA SER A 238 -0.70 -17.59 -17.91
C SER A 238 -2.08 -17.58 -17.27
N PRO A 239 -2.45 -18.62 -16.49
CA PRO A 239 -3.75 -18.67 -15.81
C PRO A 239 -3.94 -17.56 -14.75
N VAL A 240 -2.88 -16.84 -14.40
CA VAL A 240 -2.89 -15.70 -13.48
C VAL A 240 -2.52 -14.38 -14.16
N ALA A 241 -2.42 -14.35 -15.50
CA ALA A 241 -2.05 -13.14 -16.25
C ALA A 241 -2.98 -11.97 -15.89
N ALA A 242 -2.41 -10.87 -15.44
CA ALA A 242 -3.15 -9.67 -15.06
C ALA A 242 -2.24 -8.43 -15.11
N THR A 243 -2.74 -7.33 -15.65
CA THR A 243 -2.06 -6.03 -15.61
C THR A 243 -2.26 -5.35 -14.25
N CYS A 244 -1.46 -4.32 -13.98
CA CYS A 244 -1.64 -3.47 -12.79
C CYS A 244 -3.08 -2.92 -12.72
N GLN A 245 -3.60 -2.48 -13.88
CA GLN A 245 -4.95 -1.93 -14.00
C GLN A 245 -6.04 -2.97 -13.73
N ASP A 246 -5.81 -4.27 -13.99
CA ASP A 246 -6.81 -5.31 -13.73
C ASP A 246 -7.12 -5.47 -12.25
N CYS A 247 -6.12 -5.30 -11.39
CA CYS A 247 -6.27 -5.41 -9.94
C CYS A 247 -6.57 -4.06 -9.27
N HIS A 248 -5.82 -2.99 -9.63
CA HIS A 248 -5.90 -1.70 -8.94
C HIS A 248 -6.93 -0.73 -9.52
N MET A 249 -7.44 -1.00 -10.73
CA MET A 249 -8.50 -0.26 -11.41
C MET A 249 -9.59 -1.23 -11.88
N PRO A 250 -10.29 -1.92 -10.96
CA PRO A 250 -11.24 -2.97 -11.35
C PRO A 250 -12.38 -2.41 -12.19
N ARG A 251 -12.97 -3.27 -13.01
CA ARG A 251 -14.13 -2.91 -13.81
C ARG A 251 -15.38 -2.85 -12.94
N ILE A 252 -16.38 -2.02 -13.32
CA ILE A 252 -17.64 -1.90 -12.55
C ILE A 252 -18.57 -3.09 -12.68
N GLY A 253 -18.33 -3.98 -13.64
CA GLY A 253 -19.17 -5.17 -13.88
C GLY A 253 -20.45 -4.89 -14.67
N ALA A 254 -20.65 -3.67 -15.18
CA ALA A 254 -21.83 -3.25 -15.93
C ALA A 254 -21.49 -2.12 -16.90
N PRO A 255 -22.32 -1.83 -17.92
CA PRO A 255 -22.20 -0.61 -18.71
C PRO A 255 -22.33 0.64 -17.83
N GLY A 256 -21.53 1.68 -18.13
CA GLY A 256 -21.53 2.90 -17.33
C GLY A 256 -20.93 4.10 -18.05
N TYR A 257 -21.19 5.27 -17.49
CA TYR A 257 -20.62 6.52 -17.95
C TYR A 257 -19.41 6.89 -17.09
N SER A 258 -18.37 7.45 -17.71
CA SER A 258 -17.23 8.06 -16.99
C SER A 258 -17.28 9.59 -17.00
N ALA A 259 -18.37 10.17 -17.50
CA ALA A 259 -18.62 11.61 -17.49
C ALA A 259 -20.13 11.89 -17.50
N THR A 260 -20.53 13.07 -17.01
CA THR A 260 -21.94 13.47 -16.82
C THR A 260 -22.45 14.46 -17.88
N ASN A 261 -21.64 14.83 -18.89
CA ASN A 261 -22.04 15.78 -19.90
C ASN A 261 -22.97 15.16 -20.98
N THR A 262 -23.62 16.00 -21.77
CA THR A 262 -24.59 15.59 -22.80
C THR A 262 -23.98 14.78 -23.96
N THR A 263 -22.67 14.79 -24.14
CA THR A 263 -21.94 14.03 -25.14
C THR A 263 -21.26 12.79 -24.56
N ALA A 264 -21.44 12.53 -23.26
CA ALA A 264 -20.87 11.36 -22.61
C ALA A 264 -21.35 10.08 -23.28
N MET A 265 -20.43 9.19 -23.56
CA MET A 265 -20.70 7.89 -24.15
C MET A 265 -20.78 6.82 -23.07
N MET A 266 -21.81 5.98 -23.15
CA MET A 266 -21.86 4.76 -22.35
C MET A 266 -20.70 3.85 -22.77
N ARG A 267 -19.95 3.35 -21.81
CA ARG A 267 -18.85 2.41 -22.00
C ARG A 267 -19.30 1.03 -21.54
N ASP A 268 -18.90 0.02 -22.28
CA ASP A 268 -19.08 -1.35 -21.85
C ASP A 268 -18.06 -1.66 -20.75
N ASN A 269 -18.55 -1.86 -19.54
CA ASN A 269 -17.77 -2.27 -18.36
C ASN A 269 -16.51 -1.40 -18.10
N PRO A 270 -16.63 -0.08 -17.88
CA PRO A 270 -15.48 0.80 -17.66
C PRO A 270 -14.76 0.50 -16.36
N ARG A 271 -13.50 0.95 -16.25
CA ARG A 271 -12.68 0.79 -15.05
C ARG A 271 -12.94 1.90 -14.03
N ARG A 272 -12.95 1.52 -12.76
CA ARG A 272 -12.89 2.46 -11.65
C ARG A 272 -11.47 2.98 -11.47
N HIS A 273 -11.35 4.17 -10.93
CA HIS A 273 -10.07 4.79 -10.60
C HIS A 273 -9.77 4.67 -9.10
N ASP A 274 -9.98 3.46 -8.55
CA ASP A 274 -9.85 3.20 -7.11
C ASP A 274 -8.40 3.26 -6.64
N PHE A 275 -7.44 2.80 -7.46
CA PHE A 275 -6.02 2.69 -7.13
C PHE A 275 -5.80 2.08 -5.73
N ALA A 276 -6.65 1.13 -5.36
CA ALA A 276 -6.66 0.54 -4.02
C ALA A 276 -5.40 -0.30 -3.81
N GLY A 277 -4.57 0.12 -2.86
CA GLY A 277 -3.43 -0.62 -2.34
C GLY A 277 -3.73 -1.19 -0.95
N ALA A 278 -2.71 -1.24 -0.09
CA ALA A 278 -2.81 -1.79 1.26
C ALA A 278 -3.01 -0.74 2.37
N ASN A 279 -2.93 0.56 2.05
CA ASN A 279 -2.88 1.62 3.06
C ASN A 279 -4.28 2.12 3.49
N ALA A 280 -5.05 1.24 4.14
CA ALA A 280 -6.34 1.61 4.73
C ALA A 280 -6.20 2.59 5.91
N TRP A 281 -5.12 2.45 6.71
CA TRP A 281 -4.86 3.36 7.82
C TRP A 281 -4.63 4.80 7.34
N GLY A 282 -3.77 5.02 6.34
CA GLY A 282 -3.51 6.35 5.79
C GLY A 282 -4.78 7.03 5.26
N LEU A 283 -5.67 6.27 4.61
CA LEU A 283 -6.97 6.80 4.16
C LEU A 283 -7.87 7.22 5.33
N ARG A 284 -7.87 6.50 6.46
CA ARG A 284 -8.59 6.92 7.67
C ARG A 284 -7.95 8.12 8.35
N VAL A 285 -6.62 8.24 8.34
CA VAL A 285 -5.95 9.47 8.78
C VAL A 285 -6.39 10.66 7.93
N LEU A 286 -6.43 10.50 6.60
CA LEU A 286 -6.90 11.53 5.68
C LEU A 286 -8.39 11.84 5.88
N ALA A 287 -9.25 10.85 6.16
CA ALA A 287 -10.65 11.06 6.52
C ALA A 287 -10.78 11.93 7.79
N ALA A 288 -9.98 11.62 8.82
CA ALA A 288 -9.94 12.44 10.04
C ALA A 288 -9.45 13.87 9.76
N MET A 289 -8.46 14.03 8.85
CA MET A 289 -8.00 15.35 8.40
C MET A 289 -9.07 16.14 7.64
N ARG A 290 -9.90 15.46 6.84
CA ARG A 290 -11.07 16.08 6.17
C ARG A 290 -12.11 16.59 7.16
N ASN A 291 -12.18 16.02 8.35
CA ASN A 291 -13.10 16.45 9.42
C ASN A 291 -12.44 17.38 10.46
N ASP A 292 -11.18 17.75 10.27
CA ASP A 292 -10.42 18.62 11.17
C ASP A 292 -10.34 20.04 10.59
N VAL A 293 -11.07 20.98 11.18
CA VAL A 293 -11.13 22.39 10.75
C VAL A 293 -9.75 23.07 10.70
N THR A 294 -8.76 22.55 11.43
CA THR A 294 -7.41 23.11 11.45
C THR A 294 -6.59 22.81 10.19
N THR A 295 -7.08 21.92 9.32
CA THR A 295 -6.40 21.56 8.06
C THR A 295 -6.64 22.55 6.92
N GLY A 296 -7.32 23.68 7.17
CA GLY A 296 -7.52 24.75 6.20
C GLY A 296 -8.29 24.29 4.97
N ASP A 297 -7.74 24.52 3.78
CA ASP A 297 -8.37 24.15 2.49
C ASP A 297 -8.61 22.64 2.32
N PHE A 298 -8.02 21.80 3.17
CA PHE A 298 -8.28 20.36 3.14
C PHE A 298 -9.53 19.96 3.94
N TYR A 299 -10.03 20.83 4.84
CA TYR A 299 -11.26 20.58 5.58
C TYR A 299 -12.46 20.44 4.64
N ASP A 300 -13.09 19.28 4.64
CA ASP A 300 -14.26 18.95 3.83
C ASP A 300 -14.97 17.71 4.42
N PRO A 301 -15.81 17.89 5.43
CA PRO A 301 -16.48 16.75 6.08
C PRO A 301 -17.42 15.97 5.16
N GLU A 302 -17.89 16.56 4.05
CA GLU A 302 -18.69 15.85 3.06
C GLU A 302 -17.88 14.83 2.28
N ALA A 303 -16.55 14.96 2.21
CA ALA A 303 -15.65 13.99 1.58
C ALA A 303 -15.36 12.77 2.45
N VAL A 304 -15.57 12.81 3.77
CA VAL A 304 -15.23 11.71 4.70
C VAL A 304 -15.79 10.35 4.26
N PRO A 305 -17.05 10.21 3.80
CA PRO A 305 -17.57 8.91 3.36
C PRO A 305 -16.80 8.31 2.16
N PHE A 306 -16.24 9.13 1.29
CA PHE A 306 -15.42 8.65 0.17
C PHE A 306 -14.09 8.05 0.64
N TYR A 307 -13.44 8.68 1.64
CA TYR A 307 -12.20 8.16 2.23
C TYR A 307 -12.44 6.86 3.00
N GLU A 308 -13.54 6.75 3.75
CA GLU A 308 -13.93 5.50 4.42
C GLU A 308 -14.22 4.39 3.40
N ALA A 309 -14.91 4.70 2.30
CA ALA A 309 -15.10 3.76 1.21
C ALA A 309 -13.76 3.37 0.54
N GLY A 310 -12.81 4.32 0.42
CA GLY A 310 -11.44 4.06 -0.03
C GLY A 310 -10.69 3.11 0.90
N ALA A 311 -10.77 3.34 2.21
CA ALA A 311 -10.18 2.46 3.22
C ALA A 311 -10.77 1.04 3.17
N ALA A 312 -12.09 0.92 3.02
CA ALA A 312 -12.74 -0.38 2.86
C ALA A 312 -12.27 -1.14 1.60
N ARG A 313 -12.03 -0.43 0.47
CA ARG A 313 -11.43 -1.01 -0.73
C ARG A 313 -10.00 -1.48 -0.50
N ALA A 314 -9.19 -0.71 0.24
CA ALA A 314 -7.84 -1.10 0.61
C ALA A 314 -7.82 -2.37 1.48
N GLU A 315 -8.74 -2.49 2.44
CA GLU A 315 -8.91 -3.73 3.23
C GLU A 315 -9.35 -4.92 2.37
N ALA A 316 -10.24 -4.70 1.40
CA ALA A 316 -10.65 -5.76 0.48
C ALA A 316 -9.46 -6.24 -0.37
N THR A 317 -8.59 -5.32 -0.82
CA THR A 317 -7.35 -5.64 -1.52
C THR A 317 -6.41 -6.45 -0.64
N LEU A 318 -6.22 -6.08 0.64
CA LEU A 318 -5.44 -6.84 1.61
C LEU A 318 -5.97 -8.27 1.77
N ARG A 319 -7.28 -8.43 1.96
CA ARG A 319 -7.91 -9.75 2.11
C ARG A 319 -7.77 -10.64 0.88
N SER A 320 -7.57 -10.06 -0.30
CA SER A 320 -7.37 -10.80 -1.55
C SER A 320 -5.90 -11.14 -1.83
N ALA A 321 -4.95 -10.49 -1.14
CA ALA A 321 -3.53 -10.59 -1.45
C ALA A 321 -2.89 -11.92 -1.06
N VAL A 322 -3.45 -12.63 -0.06
CA VAL A 322 -2.95 -13.93 0.39
C VAL A 322 -4.09 -14.90 0.67
N THR A 323 -3.77 -16.20 0.62
CA THR A 323 -4.60 -17.26 1.23
C THR A 323 -3.83 -17.92 2.34
N LEU A 324 -4.56 -18.43 3.35
CA LEU A 324 -4.00 -19.15 4.48
C LEU A 324 -4.74 -20.48 4.64
N GLU A 325 -4.00 -21.56 4.82
CA GLU A 325 -4.56 -22.90 5.06
C GLU A 325 -3.74 -23.66 6.10
N LEU A 326 -4.38 -24.52 6.89
CA LEU A 326 -3.67 -25.45 7.74
C LEU A 326 -3.41 -26.73 6.96
N ARG A 327 -2.14 -26.99 6.66
CA ARG A 327 -1.67 -28.17 5.91
C ARG A 327 -1.62 -29.40 6.78
N SER A 328 -1.36 -29.21 8.08
CA SER A 328 -1.29 -30.27 9.07
C SER A 328 -1.65 -29.72 10.44
N ALA A 329 -2.54 -30.41 11.13
CA ALA A 329 -2.82 -30.27 12.54
C ALA A 329 -3.35 -31.59 13.05
N PRO A 330 -3.00 -32.05 14.27
CA PRO A 330 -3.58 -33.27 14.84
C PRO A 330 -5.06 -33.06 15.14
N THR A 331 -5.87 -34.10 14.99
CA THR A 331 -7.29 -34.09 15.36
C THR A 331 -7.53 -34.41 16.84
N GLN A 332 -6.55 -35.05 17.49
CA GLN A 332 -6.57 -35.41 18.90
C GLN A 332 -5.20 -35.20 19.54
N ALA A 333 -5.17 -34.85 20.82
CA ALA A 333 -3.95 -34.73 21.60
C ALA A 333 -4.22 -34.88 23.10
N ASP A 334 -3.19 -35.21 23.87
CA ASP A 334 -3.27 -35.23 25.32
C ASP A 334 -3.14 -33.84 25.93
N PRO A 335 -3.75 -33.55 27.08
CA PRO A 335 -3.52 -32.33 27.83
C PRO A 335 -2.03 -32.16 28.17
N GLY A 336 -1.48 -30.97 27.93
CA GLY A 336 -0.07 -30.68 28.17
C GLY A 336 0.89 -31.22 27.09
N ALA A 337 0.39 -31.95 26.08
CA ALA A 337 1.24 -32.43 25.01
C ALA A 337 1.66 -31.33 24.04
N PRO A 338 2.88 -31.39 23.47
CA PRO A 338 3.26 -30.59 22.32
C PRO A 338 2.56 -31.15 21.06
N VAL A 339 2.03 -30.25 20.23
CA VAL A 339 1.43 -30.57 18.94
C VAL A 339 2.11 -29.76 17.82
N GLU A 340 2.32 -30.38 16.68
CA GLU A 340 2.84 -29.70 15.51
C GLU A 340 1.70 -29.24 14.61
N VAL A 341 1.77 -27.98 14.18
CA VAL A 341 0.84 -27.35 13.24
C VAL A 341 1.64 -26.75 12.09
N VAL A 342 1.19 -26.99 10.86
CA VAL A 342 1.78 -26.40 9.66
C VAL A 342 0.75 -25.53 8.99
N ALA A 343 1.01 -24.23 8.93
CA ALA A 343 0.20 -23.24 8.22
C ALA A 343 0.89 -22.83 6.92
N ARG A 344 0.17 -22.92 5.80
CA ARG A 344 0.65 -22.40 4.52
C ARG A 344 0.02 -21.06 4.23
N ILE A 345 0.86 -20.04 4.05
CA ILE A 345 0.48 -18.77 3.48
C ILE A 345 0.90 -18.74 2.00
N THR A 346 0.00 -18.34 1.11
CA THR A 346 0.26 -18.27 -0.34
C THR A 346 0.01 -16.86 -0.85
N ASN A 347 0.97 -16.28 -1.55
CA ASN A 347 0.82 -15.00 -2.23
C ASN A 347 -0.10 -15.15 -3.45
N ARG A 348 -1.14 -14.32 -3.51
CA ARG A 348 -2.14 -14.25 -4.58
C ARG A 348 -2.05 -12.96 -5.39
N SER A 349 -1.03 -12.14 -5.13
CA SER A 349 -0.78 -10.88 -5.85
C SER A 349 0.33 -11.03 -6.88
N GLY A 350 0.44 -10.06 -7.79
CA GLY A 350 1.44 -10.06 -8.85
C GLY A 350 2.84 -9.58 -8.39
N HIS A 351 3.02 -9.22 -7.14
CA HIS A 351 4.26 -8.70 -6.58
C HIS A 351 4.50 -9.30 -5.19
N ARG A 352 5.61 -9.00 -4.55
CA ARG A 352 5.90 -9.48 -3.18
C ARG A 352 4.85 -8.99 -2.17
N VAL A 353 4.68 -9.75 -1.11
CA VAL A 353 3.81 -9.37 0.02
C VAL A 353 4.64 -9.29 1.29
N PRO A 354 4.70 -8.09 1.91
CA PRO A 354 4.23 -6.79 1.41
C PRO A 354 5.10 -6.23 0.28
N SER A 355 4.62 -5.22 -0.48
CA SER A 355 5.34 -4.54 -1.55
C SER A 355 5.25 -3.01 -1.40
N GLY A 356 5.87 -2.27 -2.31
CA GLY A 356 5.97 -0.81 -2.29
C GLY A 356 7.03 -0.34 -1.30
N TYR A 357 6.80 0.83 -0.70
CA TYR A 357 7.67 1.38 0.35
C TYR A 357 7.74 0.42 1.55
N THR A 358 8.94 -0.05 1.87
CA THR A 358 9.12 -1.18 2.78
C THR A 358 9.35 -0.81 4.24
N ASP A 359 9.81 0.42 4.52
CA ASP A 359 10.18 0.84 5.88
C ASP A 359 8.98 0.80 6.82
N GLY A 360 9.09 -0.01 7.86
CA GLY A 360 8.04 -0.23 8.85
C GLY A 360 6.84 -1.06 8.37
N ARG A 361 6.81 -1.53 7.12
CA ARG A 361 5.72 -2.34 6.57
C ARG A 361 5.99 -3.81 6.73
N ARG A 362 5.02 -4.55 7.34
CA ARG A 362 5.20 -5.97 7.65
C ARG A 362 3.92 -6.79 7.56
N VAL A 363 4.08 -8.09 7.32
CA VAL A 363 3.06 -9.14 7.47
C VAL A 363 3.60 -10.20 8.39
N TRP A 364 2.77 -10.76 9.28
CA TRP A 364 3.17 -11.89 10.11
C TRP A 364 2.02 -12.87 10.34
N LEU A 365 2.36 -14.04 10.85
CA LEU A 365 1.37 -15.02 11.28
C LEU A 365 1.21 -14.95 12.80
N GLU A 366 -0.03 -14.69 13.25
CA GLU A 366 -0.43 -14.82 14.64
C GLU A 366 -1.08 -16.20 14.83
N VAL A 367 -0.60 -16.97 15.79
CA VAL A 367 -1.14 -18.29 16.15
C VAL A 367 -1.72 -18.22 17.55
N ALA A 368 -2.97 -18.67 17.70
CA ALA A 368 -3.67 -18.69 18.97
C ALA A 368 -4.39 -20.02 19.21
N LEU A 369 -4.46 -20.43 20.46
CA LEU A 369 -5.37 -21.46 20.96
C LEU A 369 -6.66 -20.78 21.44
N VAL A 370 -7.80 -21.24 20.94
CA VAL A 370 -9.13 -20.76 21.34
C VAL A 370 -9.85 -21.90 22.06
N ASP A 371 -10.20 -21.66 23.32
CA ASP A 371 -10.91 -22.64 24.15
C ASP A 371 -12.43 -22.65 23.87
N SER A 372 -13.15 -23.60 24.49
CA SER A 372 -14.59 -23.75 24.34
C SER A 372 -15.41 -22.56 24.84
N SER A 373 -14.81 -21.65 25.62
CA SER A 373 -15.42 -20.40 26.05
C SER A 373 -15.10 -19.22 25.10
N ASN A 374 -14.51 -19.52 23.95
CA ASN A 374 -14.05 -18.56 22.94
C ASN A 374 -12.95 -17.60 23.44
N ARG A 375 -12.20 -17.99 24.47
CA ARG A 375 -11.06 -17.23 24.95
C ARG A 375 -9.82 -17.65 24.15
N ALA A 376 -9.19 -16.68 23.51
CA ALA A 376 -7.96 -16.87 22.74
C ALA A 376 -6.72 -16.65 23.62
N THR A 377 -5.74 -17.53 23.49
CA THR A 377 -4.39 -17.38 24.05
C THR A 377 -3.40 -17.40 22.90
N VAL A 378 -2.74 -16.30 22.63
CA VAL A 378 -1.72 -16.21 21.57
C VAL A 378 -0.49 -17.00 22.00
N VAL A 379 0.02 -17.84 21.11
CA VAL A 379 1.19 -18.71 21.32
C VAL A 379 2.38 -18.34 20.43
N SER A 380 2.13 -17.60 19.35
CA SER A 380 3.16 -17.03 18.50
C SER A 380 2.63 -15.80 17.77
N GLY A 381 3.52 -14.81 17.50
CA GLY A 381 3.17 -13.59 16.81
C GLY A 381 2.31 -12.65 17.64
N ALA A 382 2.55 -12.57 18.95
CA ALA A 382 1.81 -11.72 19.88
C ALA A 382 2.03 -10.24 19.55
N TYR A 383 0.92 -9.48 19.41
CA TYR A 383 0.93 -8.04 19.20
C TYR A 383 0.24 -7.33 20.37
N ASP A 384 1.00 -6.49 21.05
CA ASP A 384 0.46 -5.61 22.08
C ASP A 384 -0.16 -4.37 21.45
N ALA A 385 -1.49 -4.28 21.49
CA ALA A 385 -2.22 -3.16 20.89
C ALA A 385 -2.07 -1.87 21.71
N ALA A 386 -1.78 -1.95 23.01
CA ALA A 386 -1.59 -0.76 23.86
C ALA A 386 -0.24 -0.10 23.59
N GLU A 387 0.79 -0.90 23.32
CA GLU A 387 2.13 -0.43 22.99
C GLU A 387 2.38 -0.36 21.47
N ALA A 388 1.44 -0.85 20.65
CA ALA A 388 1.58 -1.01 19.19
C ALA A 388 2.85 -1.79 18.81
N HIS A 389 3.16 -2.83 19.56
CA HIS A 389 4.40 -3.59 19.47
C HIS A 389 4.17 -5.06 19.15
N LEU A 390 4.94 -5.60 18.19
CA LEU A 390 5.01 -7.01 17.87
C LEU A 390 6.17 -7.63 18.67
N ASP A 391 5.92 -8.74 19.37
CA ASP A 391 6.99 -9.48 20.05
C ASP A 391 7.89 -10.18 19.01
N GLU A 392 8.97 -9.50 18.63
CA GLU A 392 9.98 -10.03 17.72
C GLU A 392 10.98 -10.97 18.40
N THR A 393 10.87 -11.17 19.73
CA THR A 393 11.70 -12.13 20.47
C THR A 393 11.15 -13.55 20.41
N ASP A 394 9.93 -13.74 19.90
CA ASP A 394 9.31 -15.04 19.69
C ASP A 394 10.11 -15.87 18.66
N PRO A 395 10.70 -17.01 19.07
CA PRO A 395 11.53 -17.81 18.16
C PRO A 395 10.73 -18.53 17.06
N GLN A 396 9.40 -18.58 17.17
CA GLN A 396 8.51 -19.17 16.16
C GLN A 396 7.85 -18.11 15.27
N LEU A 397 8.11 -16.83 15.52
CA LEU A 397 7.52 -15.75 14.72
C LEU A 397 7.83 -15.93 13.23
N LYS A 398 6.80 -15.98 12.42
CA LYS A 398 6.88 -15.86 10.96
C LYS A 398 6.56 -14.45 10.55
N LEU A 399 7.61 -13.73 10.12
CA LEU A 399 7.57 -12.32 9.76
C LEU A 399 8.04 -12.14 8.31
N TYR A 400 7.22 -11.45 7.51
CA TYR A 400 7.45 -11.14 6.10
C TYR A 400 7.62 -9.63 5.96
N GLU A 401 8.85 -9.19 5.72
CA GLU A 401 9.21 -7.78 5.60
C GLU A 401 10.51 -7.61 4.82
N ALA A 402 10.84 -6.38 4.42
CA ALA A 402 12.17 -6.02 4.00
C ALA A 402 12.75 -5.01 5.01
N VAL A 403 13.98 -5.25 5.45
CA VAL A 403 14.72 -4.39 6.35
C VAL A 403 15.91 -3.81 5.58
N PRO A 404 15.87 -2.52 5.26
CA PRO A 404 16.99 -1.83 4.65
C PRO A 404 18.17 -1.68 5.60
N GLY A 405 19.34 -1.44 5.04
CA GLY A 405 20.54 -1.25 5.81
C GLY A 405 21.61 -0.45 5.10
N ARG A 406 22.67 -0.19 5.84
CA ARG A 406 23.89 0.41 5.34
C ARG A 406 25.09 -0.44 5.73
N VAL A 407 25.93 -0.79 4.74
CA VAL A 407 27.14 -1.61 4.97
C VAL A 407 28.02 -0.96 6.04
N GLY A 408 28.45 -1.76 7.02
CA GLY A 408 29.25 -1.33 8.14
C GLY A 408 28.48 -0.65 9.28
N VAL A 409 27.16 -0.42 9.12
CA VAL A 409 26.27 0.17 10.13
C VAL A 409 25.24 -0.84 10.65
N GLY A 410 24.62 -1.60 9.73
CA GLY A 410 23.52 -2.50 10.02
C GLY A 410 22.19 -1.93 9.53
N ARG A 411 21.09 -2.15 10.27
CA ARG A 411 19.77 -1.59 9.97
C ARG A 411 19.86 -0.05 9.86
N GLU A 412 19.23 0.50 8.86
CA GLU A 412 19.23 1.92 8.56
C GLU A 412 17.80 2.35 8.21
N GLU A 413 17.28 3.37 8.87
CA GLU A 413 15.96 3.94 8.59
C GLU A 413 16.02 5.25 7.77
N HIS A 414 17.21 5.80 7.55
CA HIS A 414 17.41 6.98 6.69
C HIS A 414 17.37 6.56 5.22
N ILE A 415 16.22 6.72 4.56
CA ILE A 415 15.96 6.21 3.20
C ILE A 415 17.01 6.64 2.17
N ALA A 416 17.56 7.85 2.28
CA ALA A 416 18.59 8.34 1.37
C ALA A 416 19.94 7.63 1.53
N LEU A 417 20.16 6.91 2.64
CA LEU A 417 21.42 6.25 2.99
C LEU A 417 21.40 4.73 2.80
N HIS A 418 20.25 4.15 2.46
CA HIS A 418 20.12 2.71 2.22
C HIS A 418 21.02 2.26 1.07
N ASN A 419 21.88 1.27 1.31
CA ASN A 419 22.74 0.69 0.28
C ASN A 419 22.89 -0.84 0.34
N THR A 420 22.24 -1.50 1.29
CA THR A 420 22.20 -2.97 1.39
C THR A 420 20.87 -3.42 1.96
N THR A 421 20.55 -4.71 1.81
CA THR A 421 19.37 -5.34 2.39
C THR A 421 19.80 -6.26 3.53
N ILE A 422 19.35 -5.98 4.74
CA ILE A 422 19.65 -6.78 5.93
C ILE A 422 18.76 -8.02 6.00
N ARG A 423 17.49 -7.86 5.65
CA ARG A 423 16.49 -8.94 5.58
C ARG A 423 15.51 -8.64 4.47
N ASP A 424 15.14 -9.64 3.68
CA ASP A 424 14.00 -9.61 2.76
C ASP A 424 13.32 -10.97 2.78
N THR A 425 12.34 -11.12 3.67
CA THR A 425 11.53 -12.32 3.85
C THR A 425 10.17 -12.19 3.19
N ARG A 426 9.93 -11.14 2.39
CA ARG A 426 8.68 -10.90 1.69
C ARG A 426 8.32 -12.08 0.79
N LEU A 427 7.02 -12.47 0.83
CA LEU A 427 6.53 -13.62 0.11
C LEU A 427 6.51 -13.34 -1.41
N PRO A 428 7.25 -14.10 -2.26
CA PRO A 428 7.33 -13.84 -3.69
C PRO A 428 5.99 -14.04 -4.41
N PRO A 429 5.74 -13.39 -5.56
CA PRO A 429 4.61 -13.73 -6.43
C PRO A 429 4.88 -15.02 -7.20
N ARG A 430 3.82 -15.63 -7.73
CA ARG A 430 3.89 -16.85 -8.53
C ARG A 430 4.82 -16.67 -9.75
N GLY A 431 5.71 -17.64 -9.97
CA GLY A 431 6.62 -17.65 -11.11
C GLY A 431 7.79 -16.65 -11.03
N TYR A 432 7.96 -15.98 -9.89
CA TYR A 432 8.94 -14.91 -9.74
C TYR A 432 10.39 -15.39 -9.87
N ARG A 433 11.17 -14.66 -10.66
CA ARG A 433 12.62 -14.81 -10.81
C ARG A 433 13.30 -13.48 -10.50
N PRO A 434 13.97 -13.35 -9.35
CA PRO A 434 14.57 -12.09 -8.94
C PRO A 434 15.67 -11.62 -9.90
N LEU A 435 15.93 -10.33 -9.93
CA LEU A 435 17.15 -9.78 -10.49
C LEU A 435 18.33 -10.13 -9.56
N PRO A 436 19.57 -10.22 -10.11
CA PRO A 436 20.76 -10.36 -9.27
C PRO A 436 20.84 -9.26 -8.21
N GLY A 437 21.01 -9.63 -6.95
CA GLY A 437 21.00 -8.71 -5.80
C GLY A 437 19.61 -8.43 -5.20
N HIS A 438 18.54 -8.98 -5.82
CA HIS A 438 17.17 -8.88 -5.29
C HIS A 438 16.65 -10.24 -4.80
N GLU A 439 17.52 -11.18 -4.55
CA GLU A 439 17.19 -12.47 -3.95
C GLU A 439 16.68 -12.26 -2.51
N PRO A 440 15.82 -13.17 -1.99
CA PRO A 440 15.45 -13.17 -0.59
C PRO A 440 16.66 -13.21 0.35
N VAL A 441 16.60 -12.48 1.44
CA VAL A 441 17.62 -12.46 2.49
C VAL A 441 16.97 -12.88 3.81
N GLY A 442 17.44 -13.99 4.40
CA GLY A 442 16.89 -14.53 5.64
C GLY A 442 15.65 -15.40 5.45
N ALA A 443 15.26 -15.72 4.21
CA ALA A 443 14.24 -16.72 3.88
C ALA A 443 14.66 -17.55 2.68
N ASP A 444 14.23 -18.82 2.64
CA ASP A 444 14.43 -19.71 1.52
C ASP A 444 13.10 -20.00 0.81
N TYR A 445 12.96 -19.45 -0.40
CA TYR A 445 11.87 -19.73 -1.33
C TYR A 445 12.29 -20.53 -2.54
N SER A 446 13.46 -21.21 -2.50
CA SER A 446 13.93 -22.07 -3.58
C SER A 446 12.98 -23.25 -3.83
N GLY A 447 13.10 -23.90 -5.00
CA GLY A 447 12.32 -25.09 -5.34
C GLY A 447 10.94 -24.79 -5.92
N GLY A 448 10.68 -23.59 -6.39
CA GLY A 448 9.50 -23.30 -7.20
C GLY A 448 9.60 -23.89 -8.61
N GLU A 449 8.49 -23.93 -9.32
CA GLU A 449 8.35 -24.51 -10.64
C GLU A 449 9.28 -23.80 -11.67
N GLY A 450 9.97 -24.58 -12.49
CA GLY A 450 10.86 -24.06 -13.56
C GLY A 450 12.00 -23.16 -13.06
N GLY A 451 12.44 -23.30 -11.80
CA GLY A 451 13.52 -22.48 -11.20
C GLY A 451 13.06 -21.10 -10.70
N ALA A 452 11.75 -20.84 -10.67
CA ALA A 452 11.19 -19.68 -10.00
C ALA A 452 11.25 -19.85 -8.46
N LEU A 453 11.01 -18.78 -7.72
CA LEU A 453 10.81 -18.85 -6.28
C LEU A 453 9.41 -19.38 -5.96
N ARG A 454 9.29 -20.10 -4.83
CA ARG A 454 7.99 -20.48 -4.28
C ARG A 454 7.21 -19.23 -3.88
N HIS A 455 5.94 -19.18 -4.24
CA HIS A 455 5.03 -18.09 -3.88
C HIS A 455 4.20 -18.40 -2.62
N TRP A 456 4.68 -19.34 -1.82
CA TRP A 456 4.10 -19.78 -0.57
C TRP A 456 5.18 -20.16 0.45
N ASP A 457 4.81 -20.09 1.73
CA ASP A 457 5.64 -20.55 2.85
C ASP A 457 4.84 -21.49 3.75
N ASP A 458 5.48 -22.58 4.20
CA ASP A 458 4.94 -23.50 5.20
C ASP A 458 5.54 -23.17 6.57
N ALA A 459 4.81 -22.39 7.33
CA ALA A 459 5.15 -22.02 8.70
C ALA A 459 4.84 -23.18 9.66
N ARG A 460 5.86 -23.66 10.37
CA ARG A 460 5.76 -24.74 11.34
C ARG A 460 5.76 -24.20 12.74
N TYR A 461 4.83 -24.70 13.56
CA TYR A 461 4.68 -24.32 14.95
C TYR A 461 4.62 -25.55 15.84
N THR A 462 5.37 -25.53 16.95
CA THR A 462 5.23 -26.49 18.04
C THR A 462 4.48 -25.80 19.17
N ILE A 463 3.26 -26.26 19.44
CA ILE A 463 2.34 -25.62 20.39
C ILE A 463 2.15 -26.57 21.57
N THR A 464 2.48 -26.16 22.79
CA THR A 464 2.17 -26.92 24.00
C THR A 464 0.73 -26.63 24.42
N LEU A 465 -0.12 -27.64 24.41
CA LEU A 465 -1.50 -27.51 24.88
C LEU A 465 -1.53 -27.27 26.40
N PRO A 466 -2.47 -26.48 26.92
CA PRO A 466 -2.61 -26.34 28.38
C PRO A 466 -2.86 -27.70 29.05
N ALA A 467 -2.19 -27.98 30.17
CA ALA A 467 -2.38 -29.23 30.94
C ALA A 467 -3.81 -29.40 31.48
N THR A 468 -4.54 -28.30 31.60
CA THR A 468 -5.93 -28.23 32.03
C THR A 468 -6.93 -28.30 30.86
N ALA A 469 -6.46 -28.25 29.60
CA ALA A 469 -7.35 -28.28 28.43
C ALA A 469 -8.14 -29.59 28.38
N ARG A 470 -9.42 -29.51 28.06
CA ARG A 470 -10.33 -30.66 27.84
C ARG A 470 -11.32 -30.29 26.74
N GLY A 471 -11.70 -31.28 25.93
CA GLY A 471 -12.66 -31.12 24.84
C GLY A 471 -12.04 -30.36 23.63
N PRO A 472 -12.85 -29.70 22.80
CA PRO A 472 -12.36 -29.04 21.60
C PRO A 472 -11.53 -27.79 21.94
N VAL A 473 -10.32 -27.74 21.40
CA VAL A 473 -9.47 -26.54 21.35
C VAL A 473 -9.24 -26.19 19.89
N THR A 474 -9.52 -24.96 19.50
CA THR A 474 -9.30 -24.51 18.13
C THR A 474 -7.93 -23.86 18.02
N VAL A 475 -7.08 -24.38 17.15
CA VAL A 475 -5.90 -23.63 16.67
C VAL A 475 -6.39 -22.66 15.63
N ARG A 476 -6.11 -21.38 15.83
CA ARG A 476 -6.41 -20.30 14.90
C ARG A 476 -5.11 -19.63 14.45
N VAL A 477 -4.92 -19.55 13.13
CA VAL A 477 -3.81 -18.82 12.53
C VAL A 477 -4.36 -17.67 11.71
N ARG A 478 -3.82 -16.47 11.89
CA ARG A 478 -4.17 -15.27 11.15
C ARG A 478 -2.94 -14.68 10.47
N ALA A 479 -3.08 -14.31 9.20
CA ALA A 479 -2.11 -13.45 8.52
C ALA A 479 -2.49 -12.00 8.78
N ARG A 480 -1.57 -11.23 9.38
CA ARG A 480 -1.80 -9.84 9.81
C ARG A 480 -0.86 -8.91 9.07
N PHE A 481 -1.38 -7.76 8.64
CA PHE A 481 -0.64 -6.71 7.94
C PHE A 481 -0.59 -5.43 8.77
N GLN A 482 0.58 -4.82 8.85
CA GLN A 482 0.77 -3.49 9.42
C GLN A 482 1.45 -2.58 8.41
N VAL A 483 0.88 -1.40 8.17
CA VAL A 483 1.35 -0.46 7.13
C VAL A 483 2.60 0.30 7.54
N THR A 484 2.77 0.56 8.84
CA THR A 484 3.94 1.20 9.43
C THR A 484 4.05 0.81 10.90
N THR A 485 5.26 0.65 11.39
CA THR A 485 5.52 0.32 12.80
C THR A 485 5.62 1.58 13.65
N ARG A 486 5.42 1.43 14.97
CA ARG A 486 5.65 2.49 15.96
C ARG A 486 7.07 3.01 15.90
N GLU A 487 8.04 2.10 15.85
CA GLU A 487 9.46 2.39 15.84
C GLU A 487 9.84 3.31 14.68
N TYR A 488 9.28 3.05 13.50
CA TYR A 488 9.53 3.89 12.33
C TYR A 488 8.88 5.27 12.44
N VAL A 489 7.66 5.36 12.96
CA VAL A 489 6.98 6.65 13.19
C VAL A 489 7.73 7.48 14.24
N GLU A 490 8.18 6.86 15.34
CA GLU A 490 8.99 7.52 16.37
C GLU A 490 10.36 7.97 15.83
N PHE A 491 10.98 7.16 14.95
CA PHE A 491 12.19 7.54 14.23
C PHE A 491 11.96 8.81 13.40
N LEU A 492 10.93 8.84 12.56
CA LEU A 492 10.61 10.01 11.74
C LEU A 492 10.32 11.25 12.58
N ALA A 493 9.67 11.09 13.74
CA ALA A 493 9.39 12.19 14.64
C ALA A 493 10.66 12.72 15.33
N ARG A 494 11.57 11.84 15.72
CA ARG A 494 12.80 12.17 16.45
C ARG A 494 13.85 12.80 15.52
N GLU A 495 14.03 12.26 14.32
CA GLU A 495 15.08 12.69 13.41
C GLU A 495 14.69 13.90 12.54
N ASN A 496 13.42 14.29 12.50
CA ASN A 496 13.00 15.50 11.83
C ASN A 496 13.47 16.73 12.62
N ARG A 497 14.45 17.45 12.08
CA ARG A 497 15.07 18.66 12.67
C ARG A 497 14.73 19.93 11.90
N THR A 498 14.00 19.81 10.79
CA THR A 498 13.81 20.90 9.83
C THR A 498 12.44 21.54 9.93
N ASP A 499 11.41 20.75 10.22
CA ASP A 499 10.01 21.17 10.31
C ASP A 499 9.21 20.32 11.30
N ASP A 500 7.90 20.50 11.35
CA ASP A 500 7.02 19.83 12.32
C ASP A 500 6.39 18.53 11.80
N ARG A 501 6.69 18.11 10.57
CA ARG A 501 6.00 16.98 9.91
C ARG A 501 6.16 15.66 10.65
N GLY A 502 7.32 15.40 11.25
CA GLY A 502 7.53 14.22 12.07
C GLY A 502 6.66 14.22 13.33
N ARG A 503 6.55 15.36 14.03
CA ARG A 503 5.67 15.52 15.21
C ARG A 503 4.20 15.43 14.84
N GLU A 504 3.82 16.01 13.71
CA GLU A 504 2.43 15.92 13.21
C GLU A 504 2.07 14.48 12.82
N LEU A 505 2.98 13.74 12.17
CA LEU A 505 2.80 12.32 11.92
C LEU A 505 2.56 11.55 13.21
N LEU A 506 3.42 11.73 14.23
CA LEU A 506 3.29 11.05 15.52
C LEU A 506 1.96 11.37 16.19
N ARG A 507 1.56 12.64 16.20
CA ARG A 507 0.26 13.08 16.76
C ARG A 507 -0.91 12.38 16.07
N ARG A 508 -0.89 12.29 14.74
CA ARG A 508 -1.96 11.64 13.96
C ARG A 508 -1.93 10.13 14.12
N TYR A 509 -0.75 9.54 14.20
CA TYR A 509 -0.56 8.12 14.48
C TYR A 509 -1.20 7.72 15.82
N GLU A 510 -0.91 8.47 16.89
CA GLU A 510 -1.49 8.26 18.22
C GLU A 510 -3.03 8.42 18.20
N ALA A 511 -3.53 9.43 17.52
CA ALA A 511 -4.96 9.74 17.44
C ALA A 511 -5.77 8.74 16.59
N SER A 512 -5.10 7.97 15.71
CA SER A 512 -5.75 7.08 14.72
C SER A 512 -5.58 5.58 15.02
N GLY A 513 -5.31 5.20 16.27
CA GLY A 513 -5.17 3.80 16.69
C GLY A 513 -3.83 3.19 16.30
N ARG A 514 -2.77 4.01 16.15
CA ARG A 514 -1.38 3.58 16.03
C ARG A 514 -1.12 2.57 14.90
N ALA A 515 -1.76 2.78 13.73
CA ALA A 515 -1.69 1.88 12.59
C ALA A 515 -1.89 0.41 13.00
N ALA A 516 -2.97 0.14 13.74
CA ALA A 516 -3.32 -1.21 14.19
C ALA A 516 -3.35 -2.20 13.02
N PRO A 517 -2.90 -3.44 13.23
CA PRO A 517 -2.83 -4.44 12.17
C PRO A 517 -4.19 -4.84 11.61
N TYR A 518 -4.23 -5.12 10.31
CA TYR A 518 -5.39 -5.66 9.60
C TYR A 518 -5.26 -7.16 9.40
N ASP A 519 -6.34 -7.92 9.61
CA ASP A 519 -6.37 -9.35 9.30
C ASP A 519 -6.59 -9.55 7.80
N MET A 520 -5.64 -10.23 7.14
CA MET A 520 -5.66 -10.55 5.72
C MET A 520 -6.37 -11.86 5.43
N ALA A 521 -6.09 -12.90 6.21
CA ALA A 521 -6.65 -14.24 6.08
C ALA A 521 -6.62 -14.96 7.43
N GLU A 522 -7.51 -15.93 7.60
CA GLU A 522 -7.59 -16.79 8.79
C GLU A 522 -7.77 -18.25 8.38
N ALA A 523 -7.15 -19.15 9.13
CA ALA A 523 -7.36 -20.60 9.04
C ALA A 523 -7.48 -21.21 10.44
N THR A 524 -8.35 -22.22 10.58
CA THR A 524 -8.61 -22.86 11.87
C THR A 524 -8.59 -24.39 11.76
N ALA A 525 -8.18 -25.06 12.85
CA ALA A 525 -8.35 -26.51 13.03
C ALA A 525 -8.76 -26.81 14.46
N VAL A 526 -9.61 -27.83 14.63
CA VAL A 526 -10.07 -28.27 15.95
C VAL A 526 -9.25 -29.47 16.38
N ILE A 527 -8.74 -29.45 17.62
CA ILE A 527 -8.03 -30.53 18.28
C ILE A 527 -8.89 -30.98 19.47
N MET A 528 -9.27 -32.24 19.52
CA MET A 528 -9.91 -32.84 20.70
C MET A 528 -8.85 -33.17 21.74
N VAL A 529 -8.92 -32.51 22.90
CA VAL A 529 -7.94 -32.64 23.97
C VAL A 529 -8.50 -33.56 25.10
N GLY A 530 -7.75 -34.60 25.42
CA GLY A 530 -8.15 -35.65 26.39
C GLY A 530 -8.92 -36.81 25.76
N ALA A 531 -9.33 -37.77 26.59
CA ALA A 531 -10.15 -38.89 26.11
C ALA A 531 -11.46 -38.39 25.52
N PRO A 532 -11.98 -38.99 24.44
CA PRO A 532 -13.32 -38.67 23.94
C PRO A 532 -14.29 -38.76 25.13
N LEU A 533 -15.20 -37.78 25.25
CA LEU A 533 -16.32 -37.93 26.16
C LEU A 533 -17.01 -39.25 25.81
N PRO A 534 -17.34 -40.15 26.78
CA PRO A 534 -18.11 -41.32 26.48
C PRO A 534 -19.36 -40.85 25.75
N GLU A 535 -19.59 -41.40 24.56
CA GLU A 535 -20.86 -41.21 23.87
C GLU A 535 -21.93 -41.61 24.90
N ASP A 536 -22.81 -40.68 25.27
CA ASP A 536 -23.97 -40.99 26.08
C ASP A 536 -24.64 -42.16 25.39
N ALA A 537 -24.72 -43.28 26.12
CA ALA A 537 -25.41 -44.50 25.69
C ALA A 537 -26.93 -44.21 25.64
N GLY A 538 -27.30 -43.31 24.75
CA GLY A 538 -28.66 -42.95 24.38
C GLY A 538 -29.11 -43.89 23.28
N THR A 539 -29.79 -44.96 23.71
CA THR A 539 -30.71 -45.82 22.95
C THR A 539 -30.66 -45.78 21.44
N VAL A 540 -30.10 -46.86 20.89
CA VAL A 540 -30.25 -47.28 19.48
C VAL A 540 -31.73 -47.20 19.09
N ARG A 541 -32.03 -46.35 18.11
CA ARG A 541 -33.14 -46.54 17.17
C ARG A 541 -32.56 -46.77 15.80
N ASP A 542 -32.70 -48.01 15.34
CA ASP A 542 -32.44 -48.39 13.95
C ASP A 542 -33.22 -47.51 12.99
N GLY A 543 -32.53 -47.05 11.93
CA GLY A 543 -33.18 -46.37 10.83
C GLY A 543 -32.17 -45.90 9.77
N GLY A 544 -31.83 -46.82 8.87
CA GLY A 544 -31.60 -46.66 7.44
C GLY A 544 -30.67 -45.51 6.93
N GLY A 545 -29.62 -45.96 6.31
CA GLY A 545 -28.62 -45.37 5.50
C GLY A 545 -28.85 -44.03 4.77
N ALA A 546 -27.78 -43.28 4.67
CA ALA A 546 -27.39 -42.53 3.46
C ALA A 546 -25.98 -41.99 3.64
N ASP A 547 -25.18 -42.21 2.63
CA ASP A 547 -23.79 -41.78 2.49
C ASP A 547 -23.63 -40.25 2.72
N GLY A 548 -22.90 -39.89 3.76
CA GLY A 548 -22.50 -38.52 4.03
C GLY A 548 -21.20 -38.15 3.29
N ALA A 549 -21.31 -37.64 2.08
CA ALA A 549 -20.20 -37.02 1.39
C ALA A 549 -19.74 -35.79 2.19
N VAL A 550 -18.49 -35.82 2.63
CA VAL A 550 -17.79 -34.64 3.17
C VAL A 550 -17.69 -33.60 2.05
N VAL A 551 -18.45 -32.53 2.16
CA VAL A 551 -18.34 -31.38 1.28
C VAL A 551 -17.17 -30.53 1.79
N PRO A 552 -16.09 -30.36 1.03
CA PRO A 552 -15.07 -29.39 1.40
C PRO A 552 -15.67 -27.99 1.30
N ALA A 553 -15.48 -27.19 2.33
CA ALA A 553 -15.86 -25.78 2.33
C ALA A 553 -15.24 -25.09 1.11
N ALA A 554 -16.10 -24.53 0.27
CA ALA A 554 -15.70 -23.83 -0.93
C ALA A 554 -14.84 -22.63 -0.55
N ALA A 555 -13.58 -22.65 -0.98
CA ALA A 555 -12.70 -21.49 -0.92
C ALA A 555 -13.27 -20.40 -1.84
N SER A 556 -13.88 -19.37 -1.26
CA SER A 556 -14.36 -18.20 -1.99
C SER A 556 -13.17 -17.30 -2.36
N GLY A 557 -12.87 -17.23 -3.65
CA GLY A 557 -12.34 -16.06 -4.32
C GLY A 557 -10.98 -15.54 -3.89
N GLY A 558 -9.90 -16.13 -4.42
CA GLY A 558 -8.66 -15.37 -4.62
C GLY A 558 -8.88 -14.24 -5.63
N CYS A 559 -7.97 -13.25 -5.69
CA CYS A 559 -7.89 -12.25 -6.77
C CYS A 559 -7.68 -12.96 -8.12
N SER A 560 -8.70 -13.62 -8.56
CA SER A 560 -8.90 -14.06 -9.92
C SER A 560 -9.56 -12.86 -10.58
N CYS A 561 -8.82 -12.11 -11.37
CA CYS A 561 -9.36 -11.12 -12.29
C CYS A 561 -10.18 -11.84 -13.35
N HIS A 562 -11.25 -12.52 -12.95
CA HIS A 562 -12.20 -13.09 -13.88
C HIS A 562 -13.29 -12.06 -14.13
N THR A 563 -13.41 -11.67 -15.39
CA THR A 563 -14.56 -10.95 -15.93
C THR A 563 -15.83 -11.66 -15.47
N ALA A 564 -16.69 -10.92 -14.75
CA ALA A 564 -18.03 -11.35 -14.45
C ALA A 564 -18.82 -11.43 -15.77
N GLY A 565 -18.95 -12.62 -16.30
CA GLY A 565 -19.71 -12.93 -17.48
C GLY A 565 -19.86 -14.44 -17.54
N ASP A 566 -20.84 -14.96 -16.80
CA ASP A 566 -21.65 -16.15 -17.05
C ASP A 566 -22.30 -16.58 -15.75
N GLN A 567 -23.48 -16.04 -15.48
CA GLN A 567 -24.44 -16.68 -14.58
C GLN A 567 -25.62 -17.21 -15.42
N PRO A 568 -25.97 -18.49 -15.30
CA PRO A 568 -27.19 -18.99 -15.93
C PRO A 568 -28.42 -18.49 -15.16
N SER A 569 -29.37 -17.98 -15.88
CA SER A 569 -30.69 -17.56 -15.41
C SER A 569 -31.44 -18.68 -14.66
N ALA A 570 -31.70 -18.50 -13.38
CA ALA A 570 -32.73 -19.22 -12.64
C ALA A 570 -33.93 -18.30 -12.43
N ARG A 571 -35.03 -18.60 -13.12
CA ARG A 571 -36.39 -18.07 -12.87
C ARG A 571 -36.94 -18.69 -11.59
N GLY A 572 -37.60 -17.87 -10.76
CA GLY A 572 -38.54 -18.40 -9.77
C GLY A 572 -38.70 -17.52 -8.51
N GLY A 573 -39.67 -16.64 -8.52
CA GLY A 573 -40.81 -16.62 -7.63
C GLY A 573 -40.68 -16.02 -6.23
N ALA A 574 -41.43 -14.90 -6.03
CA ALA A 574 -42.16 -14.49 -4.83
C ALA A 574 -41.38 -13.86 -3.64
N GLY A 575 -41.76 -12.62 -3.31
CA GLY A 575 -41.49 -11.99 -2.05
C GLY A 575 -41.60 -10.45 -2.03
N ALA A 576 -42.76 -9.90 -2.49
CA ALA A 576 -43.12 -8.53 -2.16
C ALA A 576 -43.44 -8.43 -0.66
N LEU A 577 -42.68 -7.62 0.07
CA LEU A 577 -43.05 -6.95 1.32
C LEU A 577 -41.80 -6.28 1.92
N PHE A 578 -41.59 -5.00 1.64
CA PHE A 578 -40.84 -4.03 2.45
C PHE A 578 -40.65 -2.72 1.66
N PHE A 579 -41.79 -2.09 1.30
CA PHE A 579 -41.82 -0.69 0.86
C PHE A 579 -43.02 -0.03 1.47
N ALA A 580 -42.97 0.32 2.75
CA ALA A 580 -44.01 1.14 3.38
C ALA A 580 -43.59 1.86 4.69
N LEU A 581 -42.32 2.22 4.86
CA LEU A 581 -41.96 3.02 6.05
C LEU A 581 -41.05 4.25 5.78
N ALA A 582 -40.66 4.53 4.57
CA ALA A 582 -39.83 5.70 4.23
C ALA A 582 -40.61 6.95 3.77
N ALA A 583 -41.92 6.86 3.51
CA ALA A 583 -42.72 7.97 3.00
C ALA A 583 -43.39 8.84 4.05
N ALA A 584 -43.34 8.49 5.33
CA ALA A 584 -44.06 9.22 6.42
C ALA A 584 -43.22 10.28 7.14
N LEU A 585 -41.92 10.35 6.91
CA LEU A 585 -41.01 11.29 7.59
C LEU A 585 -40.68 12.56 6.77
N SER A 586 -40.89 12.56 5.47
CA SER A 586 -40.66 13.73 4.61
C SER A 586 -41.80 14.73 4.55
N ALA A 587 -43.02 14.36 4.98
CA ALA A 587 -44.19 15.24 4.96
C ALA A 587 -44.27 16.16 6.19
N ARG A 588 -43.59 15.88 7.30
CA ARG A 588 -43.60 16.71 8.52
C ARG A 588 -42.61 17.88 8.51
N ARG A 589 -41.61 17.88 7.66
CA ARG A 589 -40.62 19.00 7.58
C ARG A 589 -41.01 20.12 6.60
N ARG A 590 -42.05 19.98 5.78
CA ARG A 590 -42.53 21.05 4.88
C ARG A 590 -43.62 21.92 5.45
N ARG A 591 -44.16 21.65 6.67
CA ARG A 591 -45.20 22.45 7.31
C ARG A 591 -44.68 23.47 8.34
N ALA A 592 -43.41 23.43 8.71
CA ALA A 592 -42.82 24.31 9.71
C ALA A 592 -42.11 25.56 9.14
N ARG A 593 -42.12 25.78 7.82
CA ARG A 593 -41.49 26.95 7.18
C ARG A 593 -42.46 27.87 6.44
N ARG A 594 -43.75 27.89 6.83
CA ARG A 594 -44.75 28.78 6.23
C ARG A 594 -45.49 29.69 7.22
N ASN A 595 -45.00 29.81 8.44
CA ASN A 595 -45.59 30.73 9.43
C ASN A 595 -44.50 31.58 10.10
N ASP A 596 -43.61 32.19 9.37
CA ASP A 596 -42.83 33.36 9.82
C ASP A 596 -42.37 34.11 8.56
N ALA A 597 -43.20 34.98 8.05
CA ALA A 597 -42.92 36.16 7.25
C ALA A 597 -44.14 37.14 7.37
#